data_9486155c4ce2d7cbd64b4148c93cdffe
#
_entry.id   9486155c4ce2d7cbd64b4148c93cdffe
#
_cell.length_a   1.000
_cell.length_b   1.000
_cell.length_c   1.000
_cell.angle_alpha   90.00
_cell.angle_beta   90.00
_cell.angle_gamma   90.00
#
_symmetry.space_group_name_H-M   'P 1'
#
loop_
_entity.id
_entity.type
_entity.pdbx_description
1 polymer ?
#
loop_
_entity_poly.entity_id
_entity_poly.type
_entity_poly.pdbx_seq_one_letter_code
_entity_poly.pdbx_strand_id
1 'polypeptide(L)'
;MNMTSLQGIVAAPALPMLPDYAIDWSTLRTYLRWIASQRPTAIAMNMDASEGPALDRDEQLEVLRASRDAIQGACPLISGLIAGSTRDAVRWGNELQAAGAQALAVFTPFPTFLGKPVPSEMIYQYHKAIADGVGLPLVAFQFPVAWGPDFPPETLARLATIPQVVGLKEASFDTTKTIETIATAKALPRKLGILTGSDTFILEAMLMGCDGALIGLAGTATGELVEMHRAGVTKDFDRAFAIWGRLGPLARYCWRAPIRDYRPRMKEVLKLQGLFPHATVRPPQLGVDDAERAEIARLAQGAELIVPALLRAVGD
;
A
#
# COMPACT_ATOMS: atom_id res chain seq x y z
N MET A 1 -6.47 3.96 -18.94
CA MET A 1 -7.30 4.47 -17.83
C MET A 1 -6.68 5.78 -17.37
N ASN A 2 -7.44 6.86 -17.35
CA ASN A 2 -6.86 8.17 -16.98
C ASN A 2 -6.90 8.31 -15.46
N MET A 3 -5.76 8.08 -14.78
CA MET A 3 -5.64 8.24 -13.33
C MET A 3 -5.51 9.73 -12.98
N THR A 4 -6.57 10.51 -13.16
CA THR A 4 -6.59 11.94 -12.83
C THR A 4 -6.86 12.21 -11.34
N SER A 5 -7.46 11.27 -10.62
CA SER A 5 -7.52 11.23 -9.16
C SER A 5 -7.68 9.79 -8.69
N LEU A 6 -6.91 9.39 -7.69
CA LEU A 6 -6.99 8.05 -7.10
C LEU A 6 -8.12 8.01 -6.05
N GLN A 7 -9.05 7.06 -6.19
CA GLN A 7 -10.14 6.81 -5.24
C GLN A 7 -10.34 5.31 -5.05
N GLY A 8 -10.84 4.89 -3.89
CA GLY A 8 -11.12 3.48 -3.62
C GLY A 8 -9.94 2.73 -2.98
N ILE A 9 -9.92 1.42 -3.15
CA ILE A 9 -8.96 0.55 -2.49
C ILE A 9 -7.81 0.22 -3.44
N VAL A 10 -6.60 0.63 -3.06
CA VAL A 10 -5.35 0.19 -3.68
C VAL A 10 -4.73 -0.87 -2.77
N ALA A 11 -4.64 -2.09 -3.25
CA ALA A 11 -4.03 -3.18 -2.51
C ALA A 11 -2.50 -3.10 -2.59
N ALA A 12 -1.82 -3.10 -1.43
CA ALA A 12 -0.38 -3.26 -1.32
C ALA A 12 -0.07 -4.66 -0.74
N PRO A 13 -0.04 -5.72 -1.58
CA PRO A 13 0.06 -7.10 -1.13
C PRO A 13 1.44 -7.44 -0.59
N ALA A 14 1.48 -8.47 0.27
CA ALA A 14 2.72 -9.10 0.69
C ALA A 14 3.36 -9.87 -0.46
N LEU A 15 4.66 -10.15 -0.36
CA LEU A 15 5.40 -10.95 -1.34
C LEU A 15 5.62 -12.38 -0.78
N PRO A 16 5.13 -13.43 -1.45
CA PRO A 16 5.36 -14.80 -1.00
C PRO A 16 6.82 -15.19 -1.20
N MET A 17 7.40 -15.86 -0.19
CA MET A 17 8.77 -16.35 -0.21
C MET A 17 8.83 -17.81 0.20
N LEU A 18 9.73 -18.55 -0.43
CA LEU A 18 10.11 -19.91 -0.06
C LEU A 18 10.93 -19.90 1.24
N PRO A 19 11.13 -21.07 1.90
CA PRO A 19 11.93 -21.15 3.12
C PRO A 19 13.40 -20.71 2.98
N ASP A 20 13.95 -20.73 1.77
CA ASP A 20 15.29 -20.26 1.42
C ASP A 20 15.36 -18.78 1.06
N TYR A 21 14.27 -18.03 1.28
CA TYR A 21 14.12 -16.60 0.99
C TYR A 21 14.03 -16.23 -0.50
N ALA A 22 13.99 -17.20 -1.40
CA ALA A 22 13.67 -16.94 -2.80
C ALA A 22 12.19 -16.55 -2.96
N ILE A 23 11.88 -15.75 -3.98
CA ILE A 23 10.49 -15.38 -4.28
C ILE A 23 9.73 -16.60 -4.81
N ASP A 24 8.57 -16.88 -4.23
CA ASP A 24 7.66 -17.91 -4.73
C ASP A 24 6.81 -17.35 -5.88
N TRP A 25 7.33 -17.47 -7.08
CA TRP A 25 6.72 -16.92 -8.30
C TRP A 25 5.35 -17.56 -8.63
N SER A 26 5.16 -18.83 -8.29
CA SER A 26 3.89 -19.53 -8.54
C SER A 26 2.79 -18.97 -7.64
N THR A 27 3.09 -18.93 -6.33
CA THR A 27 2.17 -18.37 -5.34
C THR A 27 1.90 -16.90 -5.62
N LEU A 28 2.91 -16.12 -6.02
CA LEU A 28 2.73 -14.68 -6.34
C LEU A 28 1.69 -14.50 -7.45
N ARG A 29 1.82 -15.25 -8.57
CA ARG A 29 0.90 -15.13 -9.70
C ARG A 29 -0.55 -15.50 -9.32
N THR A 30 -0.72 -16.57 -8.58
CA THR A 30 -2.05 -17.03 -8.13
C THR A 30 -2.67 -16.04 -7.15
N TYR A 31 -1.88 -15.56 -6.20
CA TYR A 31 -2.32 -14.58 -5.22
C TYR A 31 -2.72 -13.24 -5.87
N LEU A 32 -1.96 -12.74 -6.84
CA LEU A 32 -2.31 -11.50 -7.53
C LEU A 32 -3.57 -11.63 -8.40
N ARG A 33 -3.81 -12.80 -9.03
CA ARG A 33 -5.08 -13.07 -9.72
C ARG A 33 -6.25 -13.05 -8.74
N TRP A 34 -6.08 -13.65 -7.56
CA TRP A 34 -7.09 -13.65 -6.51
C TRP A 34 -7.41 -12.21 -6.04
N ILE A 35 -6.39 -11.36 -5.82
CA ILE A 35 -6.61 -9.94 -5.48
C ILE A 35 -7.34 -9.23 -6.63
N ALA A 36 -6.86 -9.37 -7.86
CA ALA A 36 -7.43 -8.70 -9.03
C ALA A 36 -8.90 -9.07 -9.28
N SER A 37 -9.28 -10.35 -9.02
CA SER A 37 -10.67 -10.81 -9.15
C SER A 37 -11.64 -10.07 -8.20
N GLN A 38 -11.15 -9.49 -7.12
CA GLN A 38 -11.93 -8.73 -6.13
C GLN A 38 -12.04 -7.22 -6.47
N ARG A 39 -11.55 -6.82 -7.65
CA ARG A 39 -11.74 -5.50 -8.26
C ARG A 39 -11.21 -4.33 -7.41
N PRO A 40 -9.98 -4.37 -6.88
CA PRO A 40 -9.38 -3.20 -6.30
C PRO A 40 -9.22 -2.09 -7.36
N THR A 41 -9.07 -0.85 -6.91
CA THR A 41 -8.77 0.29 -7.81
C THR A 41 -7.42 0.12 -8.50
N ALA A 42 -6.44 -0.43 -7.81
CA ALA A 42 -5.10 -0.77 -8.31
C ALA A 42 -4.40 -1.78 -7.39
N ILE A 43 -3.32 -2.36 -7.87
CA ILE A 43 -2.39 -3.16 -7.06
C ILE A 43 -1.05 -2.41 -7.02
N ALA A 44 -0.46 -2.27 -5.82
CA ALA A 44 0.81 -1.59 -5.61
C ALA A 44 1.89 -2.57 -5.14
N MET A 45 2.85 -2.89 -6.03
CA MET A 45 4.00 -3.75 -5.74
C MET A 45 5.25 -2.93 -5.43
N ASN A 46 6.32 -3.58 -5.00
CA ASN A 46 7.58 -2.94 -4.58
C ASN A 46 7.39 -1.88 -3.48
N MET A 47 6.27 -2.00 -2.76
CA MET A 47 5.99 -1.22 -1.56
C MET A 47 6.71 -1.84 -0.35
N ASP A 48 6.64 -1.18 0.79
CA ASP A 48 7.14 -1.77 2.04
C ASP A 48 6.41 -3.08 2.38
N ALA A 49 5.10 -3.16 2.11
CA ALA A 49 4.31 -4.37 2.34
C ALA A 49 4.78 -5.59 1.52
N SER A 50 5.24 -5.36 0.30
CA SER A 50 5.82 -6.39 -0.58
C SER A 50 7.34 -6.52 -0.42
N GLU A 51 7.87 -6.09 0.71
CA GLU A 51 9.31 -6.16 1.02
C GLU A 51 10.22 -5.48 -0.01
N GLY A 52 9.70 -4.51 -0.78
CA GLY A 52 10.44 -3.81 -1.83
C GLY A 52 11.84 -3.33 -1.41
N PRO A 53 12.03 -2.75 -0.20
CA PRO A 53 13.36 -2.36 0.29
C PRO A 53 14.33 -3.53 0.52
N ALA A 54 13.85 -4.77 0.65
CA ALA A 54 14.66 -5.98 0.85
C ALA A 54 14.94 -6.74 -0.45
N LEU A 55 14.43 -6.24 -1.57
CA LEU A 55 14.68 -6.78 -2.91
C LEU A 55 15.79 -6.01 -3.61
N ASP A 56 16.61 -6.70 -4.40
CA ASP A 56 17.46 -6.01 -5.35
C ASP A 56 16.65 -5.47 -6.54
N ARG A 57 17.28 -4.69 -7.41
CA ARG A 57 16.60 -4.05 -8.54
C ARG A 57 16.10 -5.05 -9.57
N ASP A 58 16.85 -6.10 -9.84
CA ASP A 58 16.45 -7.13 -10.79
C ASP A 58 15.23 -7.89 -10.29
N GLU A 59 15.20 -8.24 -9.00
CA GLU A 59 14.05 -8.83 -8.34
C GLU A 59 12.82 -7.90 -8.41
N GLN A 60 12.99 -6.60 -8.15
CA GLN A 60 11.88 -5.64 -8.23
C GLN A 60 11.31 -5.54 -9.65
N LEU A 61 12.16 -5.54 -10.68
CA LEU A 61 11.71 -5.54 -12.08
C LEU A 61 10.99 -6.84 -12.44
N GLU A 62 11.48 -7.99 -11.97
CA GLU A 62 10.84 -9.27 -12.23
C GLU A 62 9.50 -9.40 -11.50
N VAL A 63 9.40 -8.90 -10.27
CA VAL A 63 8.12 -8.80 -9.52
C VAL A 63 7.10 -7.99 -10.32
N LEU A 64 7.48 -6.87 -10.93
CA LEU A 64 6.57 -6.07 -11.76
C LEU A 64 6.13 -6.82 -13.02
N ARG A 65 7.07 -7.46 -13.74
CA ARG A 65 6.74 -8.25 -14.93
C ARG A 65 5.78 -9.39 -14.60
N ALA A 66 6.10 -10.17 -13.56
CA ALA A 66 5.24 -11.25 -13.09
C ALA A 66 3.86 -10.75 -12.64
N SER A 67 3.80 -9.58 -11.98
CA SER A 67 2.54 -8.95 -11.55
C SER A 67 1.70 -8.50 -12.74
N ARG A 68 2.29 -7.79 -13.71
CA ARG A 68 1.62 -7.38 -14.95
C ARG A 68 1.01 -8.59 -15.68
N ASP A 69 1.80 -9.66 -15.81
CA ASP A 69 1.39 -10.86 -16.52
C ASP A 69 0.30 -11.64 -15.75
N ALA A 70 0.31 -11.60 -14.41
CA ALA A 70 -0.73 -12.22 -13.59
C ALA A 70 -2.04 -11.43 -13.60
N ILE A 71 -1.98 -10.10 -13.54
CA ILE A 71 -3.15 -9.20 -13.47
C ILE A 71 -3.84 -9.06 -14.83
N GLN A 72 -3.09 -9.19 -15.94
CA GLN A 72 -3.61 -9.12 -17.32
C GLN A 72 -4.48 -7.89 -17.60
N GLY A 73 -4.14 -6.75 -17.00
CA GLY A 73 -4.88 -5.49 -17.20
C GLY A 73 -6.20 -5.38 -16.44
N ALA A 74 -6.55 -6.31 -15.54
CA ALA A 74 -7.77 -6.24 -14.75
C ALA A 74 -7.83 -4.99 -13.86
N CYS A 75 -6.68 -4.48 -13.41
CA CYS A 75 -6.53 -3.20 -12.72
C CYS A 75 -5.13 -2.61 -12.97
N PRO A 76 -4.93 -1.30 -12.75
CA PRO A 76 -3.61 -0.67 -12.84
C PRO A 76 -2.58 -1.26 -11.89
N LEU A 77 -1.32 -1.29 -12.33
CA LEU A 77 -0.17 -1.69 -11.53
C LEU A 77 0.64 -0.46 -11.12
N ILE A 78 0.73 -0.21 -9.82
CA ILE A 78 1.56 0.84 -9.22
C ILE A 78 2.86 0.19 -8.73
N SER A 79 4.00 0.86 -8.90
CA SER A 79 5.26 0.45 -8.27
C SER A 79 5.68 1.43 -7.20
N GLY A 80 6.16 0.92 -6.05
CA GLY A 80 7.00 1.72 -5.17
C GLY A 80 8.26 2.16 -5.91
N LEU A 81 8.62 3.44 -5.75
CA LEU A 81 9.87 4.00 -6.23
C LEU A 81 10.72 4.42 -5.05
N ILE A 82 11.78 3.67 -4.78
CA ILE A 82 12.74 3.89 -3.70
C ILE A 82 14.10 4.15 -4.32
N ALA A 83 14.67 5.32 -4.07
CA ALA A 83 15.95 5.72 -4.65
C ALA A 83 16.76 6.61 -3.70
N GLY A 84 18.07 6.56 -3.81
CA GLY A 84 18.98 7.32 -2.95
C GLY A 84 19.17 8.78 -3.37
N SER A 85 18.84 9.14 -4.61
CA SER A 85 19.00 10.49 -5.16
C SER A 85 17.98 10.79 -6.26
N THR A 86 17.78 12.06 -6.58
CA THR A 86 16.88 12.52 -7.65
C THR A 86 17.24 11.92 -9.00
N ARG A 87 18.52 11.93 -9.38
CA ARG A 87 18.99 11.35 -10.65
C ARG A 87 18.71 9.85 -10.73
N ASP A 88 18.93 9.15 -9.64
CA ASP A 88 18.66 7.73 -9.53
C ASP A 88 17.16 7.43 -9.60
N ALA A 89 16.33 8.25 -8.95
CA ALA A 89 14.87 8.11 -8.98
C ALA A 89 14.30 8.25 -10.39
N VAL A 90 14.78 9.20 -11.18
CA VAL A 90 14.35 9.38 -12.58
C VAL A 90 14.74 8.16 -13.42
N ARG A 91 15.99 7.72 -13.32
CA ARG A 91 16.47 6.53 -14.04
C ARG A 91 15.65 5.29 -13.65
N TRP A 92 15.55 5.05 -12.35
CA TRP A 92 14.82 3.90 -11.81
C TRP A 92 13.34 3.92 -12.18
N GLY A 93 12.69 5.09 -12.12
CA GLY A 93 11.31 5.26 -12.54
C GLY A 93 11.06 4.85 -14.00
N ASN A 94 11.99 5.15 -14.92
CA ASN A 94 11.90 4.73 -16.32
C ASN A 94 12.06 3.20 -16.46
N GLU A 95 12.97 2.57 -15.68
CA GLU A 95 13.14 1.12 -15.66
C GLU A 95 11.87 0.42 -15.14
N LEU A 96 11.25 0.94 -14.04
CA LEU A 96 9.99 0.45 -13.50
C LEU A 96 8.83 0.60 -14.51
N GLN A 97 8.77 1.72 -15.24
CA GLN A 97 7.81 1.93 -16.31
C GLN A 97 7.97 0.88 -17.41
N ALA A 98 9.18 0.65 -17.86
CA ALA A 98 9.49 -0.37 -18.88
C ALA A 98 9.13 -1.79 -18.42
N ALA A 99 9.22 -2.08 -17.10
CA ALA A 99 8.82 -3.35 -16.53
C ALA A 99 7.30 -3.51 -16.37
N GLY A 100 6.51 -2.43 -16.54
CA GLY A 100 5.06 -2.48 -16.55
C GLY A 100 4.35 -1.64 -15.50
N ALA A 101 5.06 -0.82 -14.73
CA ALA A 101 4.42 0.13 -13.83
C ALA A 101 3.61 1.18 -14.63
N GLN A 102 2.39 1.45 -14.19
CA GLN A 102 1.48 2.43 -14.78
C GLN A 102 1.34 3.69 -13.91
N ALA A 103 1.85 3.64 -12.68
CA ALA A 103 2.03 4.77 -11.79
C ALA A 103 3.15 4.44 -10.79
N LEU A 104 3.67 5.46 -10.12
CA LEU A 104 4.72 5.31 -9.11
C LEU A 104 4.25 5.84 -7.75
N ALA A 105 4.42 5.04 -6.70
CA ALA A 105 4.32 5.50 -5.31
C ALA A 105 5.71 5.97 -4.88
N VAL A 106 5.90 7.27 -4.73
CA VAL A 106 7.21 7.89 -4.57
C VAL A 106 7.57 7.97 -3.10
N PHE A 107 8.53 7.16 -2.69
CA PHE A 107 9.17 7.26 -1.38
C PHE A 107 10.16 8.42 -1.38
N THR A 108 10.16 9.21 -0.33
CA THR A 108 11.13 10.29 -0.20
C THR A 108 12.53 9.74 0.06
N PRO A 109 13.59 10.40 -0.45
CA PRO A 109 14.96 9.88 -0.36
C PRO A 109 15.52 9.97 1.05
N PHE A 110 16.51 9.12 1.35
CA PHE A 110 17.12 8.98 2.67
C PHE A 110 17.48 10.31 3.38
N PRO A 111 18.02 11.34 2.71
CA PRO A 111 18.34 12.61 3.40
C PRO A 111 17.15 13.26 4.10
N THR A 112 15.91 13.00 3.68
CA THR A 112 14.70 13.54 4.33
C THR A 112 14.40 12.91 5.69
N PHE A 113 15.06 11.80 6.04
CA PHE A 113 14.93 11.13 7.33
C PHE A 113 15.99 11.57 8.35
N LEU A 114 16.94 12.42 7.94
CA LEU A 114 18.07 12.84 8.79
C LEU A 114 17.79 14.06 9.66
N GLY A 115 16.55 14.52 9.71
CA GLY A 115 16.15 15.62 10.58
C GLY A 115 14.94 16.39 10.09
N LYS A 116 14.35 17.17 11.00
CA LYS A 116 13.18 18.02 10.76
C LYS A 116 13.50 19.47 11.12
N PRO A 117 12.82 20.46 10.49
CA PRO A 117 11.84 20.29 9.42
C PRO A 117 12.49 19.92 8.08
N VAL A 118 11.75 19.16 7.24
CA VAL A 118 12.16 18.92 5.85
C VAL A 118 11.65 20.07 4.99
N PRO A 119 12.52 20.80 4.27
CA PRO A 119 12.10 21.92 3.43
C PRO A 119 11.12 21.47 2.34
N SER A 120 10.00 22.17 2.17
CA SER A 120 9.01 21.91 1.11
C SER A 120 9.64 21.91 -0.28
N GLU A 121 10.68 22.75 -0.50
CA GLU A 121 11.46 22.78 -1.74
C GLU A 121 12.12 21.43 -2.06
N MET A 122 12.72 20.76 -1.06
CA MET A 122 13.38 19.47 -1.25
C MET A 122 12.39 18.40 -1.75
N ILE A 123 11.21 18.33 -1.15
CA ILE A 123 10.15 17.40 -1.54
C ILE A 123 9.62 17.75 -2.93
N TYR A 124 9.37 19.03 -3.19
CA TYR A 124 8.86 19.52 -4.47
C TYR A 124 9.81 19.20 -5.62
N GLN A 125 11.09 19.58 -5.51
CA GLN A 125 12.08 19.38 -6.57
C GLN A 125 12.29 17.89 -6.87
N TYR A 126 12.28 17.06 -5.86
CA TYR A 126 12.39 15.62 -6.03
C TYR A 126 11.22 15.05 -6.86
N HIS A 127 9.97 15.36 -6.47
CA HIS A 127 8.79 14.89 -7.20
C HIS A 127 8.67 15.51 -8.60
N LYS A 128 9.02 16.80 -8.74
CA LYS A 128 9.02 17.51 -10.02
C LYS A 128 9.99 16.88 -11.02
N ALA A 129 11.21 16.58 -10.59
CA ALA A 129 12.20 15.94 -11.46
C ALA A 129 11.75 14.53 -11.91
N ILE A 130 11.13 13.74 -11.02
CA ILE A 130 10.57 12.43 -11.38
C ILE A 130 9.42 12.61 -12.38
N ALA A 131 8.50 13.55 -12.12
CA ALA A 131 7.37 13.82 -13.01
C ALA A 131 7.83 14.20 -14.41
N ASP A 132 8.83 15.10 -14.50
CA ASP A 132 9.35 15.57 -15.80
C ASP A 132 10.13 14.47 -16.55
N GLY A 133 10.86 13.62 -15.81
CA GLY A 133 11.76 12.63 -16.41
C GLY A 133 11.13 11.26 -16.71
N VAL A 134 10.00 10.91 -16.05
CA VAL A 134 9.35 9.60 -16.22
C VAL A 134 7.99 9.73 -16.91
N GLY A 135 7.23 10.79 -16.64
CA GLY A 135 5.94 11.03 -17.28
C GLY A 135 4.77 10.18 -16.76
N LEU A 136 4.98 9.30 -15.78
CA LEU A 136 3.93 8.52 -15.15
C LEU A 136 3.16 9.32 -14.07
N PRO A 137 1.89 8.96 -13.78
CA PRO A 137 1.22 9.42 -12.58
C PRO A 137 2.00 9.08 -11.32
N LEU A 138 2.05 10.02 -10.37
CA LEU A 138 2.76 9.88 -9.11
C LEU A 138 1.79 9.91 -7.94
N VAL A 139 1.99 9.01 -6.98
CA VAL A 139 1.39 9.04 -5.65
C VAL A 139 2.50 9.41 -4.67
N ALA A 140 2.43 10.60 -4.09
CA ALA A 140 3.38 11.00 -3.07
C ALA A 140 3.15 10.18 -1.80
N PHE A 141 4.20 9.89 -1.04
CA PHE A 141 4.10 9.06 0.15
C PHE A 141 4.57 9.81 1.40
N GLN A 142 3.63 10.14 2.27
CA GLN A 142 3.87 10.70 3.59
C GLN A 142 4.04 9.57 4.60
N PHE A 143 5.16 9.59 5.30
CA PHE A 143 5.52 8.61 6.33
C PHE A 143 4.90 8.93 7.70
N PRO A 144 4.95 7.99 8.65
CA PRO A 144 4.64 8.26 10.04
C PRO A 144 5.43 9.46 10.57
N VAL A 145 4.74 10.38 11.25
CA VAL A 145 5.33 11.64 11.74
C VAL A 145 6.53 11.40 12.65
N ALA A 146 6.51 10.27 13.38
CA ALA A 146 7.55 9.95 14.35
C ALA A 146 8.93 9.67 13.73
N TRP A 147 8.99 9.16 12.49
CA TRP A 147 10.24 8.67 11.90
C TRP A 147 10.40 8.91 10.40
N GLY A 148 9.51 9.67 9.78
CA GLY A 148 9.59 10.01 8.37
C GLY A 148 9.28 11.48 8.10
N PRO A 149 9.50 11.94 6.86
CA PRO A 149 9.08 13.26 6.45
C PRO A 149 7.55 13.37 6.47
N ASP A 150 7.05 14.37 7.15
CA ASP A 150 5.66 14.80 7.06
C ASP A 150 5.53 15.93 6.03
N PHE A 151 4.36 16.04 5.42
CA PHE A 151 4.07 17.04 4.42
C PHE A 151 3.16 18.12 5.04
N PRO A 152 3.71 19.29 5.43
CA PRO A 152 2.90 20.41 5.88
C PRO A 152 2.02 20.93 4.72
N PRO A 153 1.00 21.76 5.01
CA PRO A 153 0.09 22.31 4.01
C PRO A 153 0.79 22.94 2.80
N GLU A 154 1.89 23.64 3.02
CA GLU A 154 2.70 24.24 1.96
C GLU A 154 3.28 23.19 1.00
N THR A 155 3.80 22.08 1.53
CA THR A 155 4.34 20.97 0.71
C THR A 155 3.24 20.37 -0.16
N LEU A 156 2.06 20.11 0.40
CA LEU A 156 0.91 19.57 -0.35
C LEU A 156 0.47 20.56 -1.45
N ALA A 157 0.39 21.84 -1.15
CA ALA A 157 0.03 22.86 -2.13
C ALA A 157 1.01 22.88 -3.30
N ARG A 158 2.30 22.80 -3.02
CA ARG A 158 3.35 22.74 -4.05
C ARG A 158 3.28 21.44 -4.87
N LEU A 159 3.14 20.29 -4.23
CA LEU A 159 2.98 19.00 -4.93
C LEU A 159 1.76 19.01 -5.87
N ALA A 160 0.67 19.64 -5.45
CA ALA A 160 -0.53 19.79 -6.25
C ALA A 160 -0.33 20.64 -7.52
N THR A 161 0.74 21.42 -7.64
CA THR A 161 1.07 22.14 -8.89
C THR A 161 1.71 21.24 -9.95
N ILE A 162 2.17 20.04 -9.57
CA ILE A 162 2.75 19.08 -10.50
C ILE A 162 1.60 18.24 -11.09
N PRO A 163 1.30 18.33 -12.40
CA PRO A 163 0.12 17.66 -12.98
C PRO A 163 0.13 16.12 -12.78
N GLN A 164 1.31 15.51 -12.81
CA GLN A 164 1.48 14.07 -12.66
C GLN A 164 1.27 13.58 -11.22
N VAL A 165 1.34 14.44 -10.20
CA VAL A 165 1.00 14.04 -8.83
C VAL A 165 -0.51 13.94 -8.71
N VAL A 166 -1.04 12.73 -8.74
CA VAL A 166 -2.48 12.43 -8.75
C VAL A 166 -3.05 12.10 -7.38
N GLY A 167 -2.20 11.81 -6.42
CA GLY A 167 -2.63 11.44 -5.07
C GLY A 167 -1.50 11.48 -4.04
N LEU A 168 -1.92 11.34 -2.80
CA LEU A 168 -1.05 11.19 -1.64
C LEU A 168 -1.45 9.91 -0.88
N LYS A 169 -0.48 9.05 -0.58
CA LYS A 169 -0.62 8.04 0.46
C LYS A 169 -0.33 8.72 1.81
N GLU A 170 -1.39 8.95 2.58
CA GLU A 170 -1.33 9.52 3.91
C GLU A 170 -1.10 8.38 4.93
N ALA A 171 0.14 8.15 5.34
CA ALA A 171 0.52 7.11 6.28
C ALA A 171 1.20 7.68 7.53
N SER A 172 0.68 8.79 8.03
CA SER A 172 1.18 9.41 9.27
C SER A 172 0.93 8.55 10.51
N PHE A 173 -0.08 7.69 10.49
CA PHE A 173 -0.63 6.97 11.65
C PHE A 173 -1.04 7.93 12.78
N ASP A 174 -1.34 9.19 12.43
CA ASP A 174 -1.77 10.27 13.32
C ASP A 174 -3.08 10.87 12.80
N THR A 175 -4.13 10.76 13.59
CA THR A 175 -5.47 11.23 13.21
C THR A 175 -5.51 12.74 13.02
N THR A 176 -4.78 13.51 13.85
CA THR A 176 -4.71 14.97 13.73
C THR A 176 -4.05 15.37 12.40
N LYS A 177 -2.95 14.70 12.06
CA LYS A 177 -2.26 14.92 10.78
C LYS A 177 -3.12 14.52 9.59
N THR A 178 -3.85 13.41 9.69
CA THR A 178 -4.79 12.98 8.65
C THR A 178 -5.87 14.04 8.42
N ILE A 179 -6.46 14.61 9.48
CA ILE A 179 -7.47 15.69 9.38
C ILE A 179 -6.88 16.93 8.72
N GLU A 180 -5.67 17.37 9.14
CA GLU A 180 -4.98 18.50 8.52
C GLU A 180 -4.72 18.29 7.02
N THR A 181 -4.24 17.10 6.67
CA THR A 181 -3.96 16.70 5.29
C THR A 181 -5.23 16.73 4.43
N ILE A 182 -6.34 16.18 4.93
CA ILE A 182 -7.64 16.21 4.24
C ILE A 182 -8.14 17.64 4.07
N ALA A 183 -8.10 18.46 5.14
CA ALA A 183 -8.54 19.85 5.08
C ALA A 183 -7.71 20.66 4.06
N THR A 184 -6.40 20.47 4.06
CA THR A 184 -5.50 21.09 3.10
C THR A 184 -5.84 20.67 1.67
N ALA A 185 -5.98 19.37 1.41
CA ALA A 185 -6.28 18.85 0.09
C ALA A 185 -7.61 19.37 -0.47
N LYS A 186 -8.63 19.51 0.38
CA LYS A 186 -9.94 20.07 0.01
C LYS A 186 -9.88 21.55 -0.38
N ALA A 187 -8.92 22.29 0.15
CA ALA A 187 -8.72 23.71 -0.15
C ALA A 187 -7.89 23.95 -1.43
N LEU A 188 -7.29 22.92 -2.01
CA LEU A 188 -6.46 23.04 -3.20
C LEU A 188 -7.30 23.36 -4.46
N PRO A 189 -6.80 24.19 -5.38
CA PRO A 189 -7.48 24.47 -6.66
C PRO A 189 -7.65 23.23 -7.54
N ARG A 190 -6.72 22.28 -7.45
CA ARG A 190 -6.74 20.99 -8.15
C ARG A 190 -6.97 19.85 -7.17
N LYS A 191 -7.91 18.97 -7.48
CA LYS A 191 -8.18 17.80 -6.66
C LYS A 191 -6.94 16.89 -6.61
N LEU A 192 -6.53 16.54 -5.39
CA LEU A 192 -5.52 15.56 -5.08
C LEU A 192 -6.18 14.41 -4.31
N GLY A 193 -6.09 13.18 -4.79
CA GLY A 193 -6.66 12.02 -4.11
C GLY A 193 -5.91 11.72 -2.81
N ILE A 194 -6.61 11.68 -1.69
CA ILE A 194 -6.01 11.33 -0.39
C ILE A 194 -6.39 9.89 -0.04
N LEU A 195 -5.39 9.01 -0.05
CA LEU A 195 -5.55 7.61 0.32
C LEU A 195 -4.95 7.39 1.71
N THR A 196 -5.75 6.91 2.66
CA THR A 196 -5.15 6.51 3.94
C THR A 196 -4.16 5.37 3.72
N GLY A 197 -3.01 5.47 4.36
CA GLY A 197 -2.01 4.41 4.47
C GLY A 197 -1.92 3.86 5.89
N SER A 198 -2.86 4.25 6.76
CA SER A 198 -2.91 3.86 8.16
C SER A 198 -3.88 2.71 8.33
N ASP A 199 -3.37 1.49 8.33
CA ASP A 199 -4.18 0.26 8.40
C ASP A 199 -4.97 0.11 9.72
N THR A 200 -4.69 0.92 10.74
CA THR A 200 -5.33 0.80 12.07
C THR A 200 -6.67 1.50 12.19
N PHE A 201 -7.00 2.45 11.29
CA PHE A 201 -8.25 3.23 11.31
C PHE A 201 -8.75 3.56 9.89
N ILE A 202 -8.88 2.54 9.03
CA ILE A 202 -9.20 2.70 7.60
C ILE A 202 -10.57 3.32 7.39
N LEU A 203 -11.61 2.78 8.03
CA LEU A 203 -12.99 3.28 7.88
C LEU A 203 -13.10 4.70 8.44
N GLU A 204 -12.52 4.95 9.60
CA GLU A 204 -12.54 6.26 10.24
C GLU A 204 -11.87 7.32 9.33
N ALA A 205 -10.73 6.99 8.71
CA ALA A 205 -10.06 7.88 7.77
C ALA A 205 -10.93 8.20 6.53
N MET A 206 -11.65 7.22 6.00
CA MET A 206 -12.60 7.43 4.90
C MET A 206 -13.77 8.30 5.34
N LEU A 207 -14.32 8.09 6.54
CA LEU A 207 -15.40 8.92 7.08
C LEU A 207 -14.97 10.36 7.35
N MET A 208 -13.70 10.57 7.72
CA MET A 208 -13.12 11.91 7.85
C MET A 208 -12.92 12.59 6.48
N GLY A 209 -12.87 11.82 5.39
CA GLY A 209 -12.83 12.35 4.03
C GLY A 209 -11.63 11.95 3.18
N CYS A 210 -10.92 10.87 3.54
CA CYS A 210 -10.02 10.21 2.59
C CYS A 210 -10.82 9.66 1.41
N ASP A 211 -10.28 9.77 0.21
CA ASP A 211 -10.91 9.29 -1.03
C ASP A 211 -10.84 7.75 -1.17
N GLY A 212 -10.08 7.10 -0.32
CA GLY A 212 -9.87 5.65 -0.29
C GLY A 212 -8.67 5.27 0.58
N ALA A 213 -8.04 4.14 0.25
CA ALA A 213 -6.90 3.62 1.00
C ALA A 213 -5.86 2.97 0.10
N LEU A 214 -4.56 3.12 0.43
CA LEU A 214 -3.45 2.37 -0.12
C LEU A 214 -2.76 1.63 1.03
N ILE A 215 -3.12 0.38 1.26
CA ILE A 215 -2.91 -0.34 2.52
C ILE A 215 -2.50 -1.80 2.34
N GLY A 216 -1.77 -2.30 3.34
CA GLY A 216 -1.31 -3.69 3.39
C GLY A 216 -2.43 -4.68 3.69
N LEU A 217 -3.39 -4.32 4.56
CA LEU A 217 -4.54 -5.18 4.91
C LEU A 217 -5.34 -5.60 3.67
N ALA A 218 -5.35 -4.77 2.62
CA ALA A 218 -6.01 -5.12 1.37
C ALA A 218 -5.37 -6.34 0.67
N GLY A 219 -4.17 -6.75 1.04
CA GLY A 219 -3.58 -8.01 0.61
C GLY A 219 -4.28 -9.25 1.17
N THR A 220 -4.96 -9.16 2.31
CA THR A 220 -5.66 -10.29 2.96
C THR A 220 -7.18 -10.19 2.89
N ALA A 221 -7.72 -8.99 2.70
CA ALA A 221 -9.15 -8.69 2.79
C ALA A 221 -9.58 -7.73 1.67
N THR A 222 -9.10 -7.95 0.43
CA THR A 222 -9.36 -7.04 -0.70
C THR A 222 -10.86 -6.81 -0.92
N GLY A 223 -11.64 -7.89 -1.01
CA GLY A 223 -13.06 -7.83 -1.33
C GLY A 223 -13.87 -7.12 -0.25
N GLU A 224 -13.60 -7.44 1.00
CA GLU A 224 -14.26 -6.81 2.15
C GLU A 224 -13.97 -5.31 2.21
N LEU A 225 -12.74 -4.91 1.94
CA LEU A 225 -12.36 -3.49 1.95
C LEU A 225 -12.93 -2.73 0.74
N VAL A 226 -13.01 -3.35 -0.43
CA VAL A 226 -13.71 -2.80 -1.60
C VAL A 226 -15.19 -2.60 -1.30
N GLU A 227 -15.84 -3.59 -0.68
CA GLU A 227 -17.24 -3.50 -0.26
C GLU A 227 -17.43 -2.44 0.83
N MET A 228 -16.54 -2.38 1.83
CA MET A 228 -16.58 -1.36 2.88
C MET A 228 -16.48 0.05 2.31
N HIS A 229 -15.56 0.27 1.36
CA HIS A 229 -15.43 1.55 0.67
C HIS A 229 -16.71 1.89 -0.11
N ARG A 230 -17.26 0.93 -0.87
CA ARG A 230 -18.53 1.10 -1.61
C ARG A 230 -19.66 1.48 -0.68
N ALA A 231 -19.82 0.76 0.44
CA ALA A 231 -20.84 1.03 1.46
C ALA A 231 -20.69 2.45 2.03
N GLY A 232 -19.45 2.89 2.34
CA GLY A 232 -19.19 4.25 2.80
C GLY A 232 -19.59 5.32 1.77
N VAL A 233 -19.24 5.12 0.50
CA VAL A 233 -19.61 6.04 -0.60
C VAL A 233 -21.11 6.12 -0.81
N THR A 234 -21.82 4.99 -0.70
CA THR A 234 -23.31 4.93 -0.82
C THR A 234 -24.04 5.26 0.48
N LYS A 235 -23.31 5.63 1.54
CA LYS A 235 -23.83 5.97 2.87
C LYS A 235 -24.55 4.81 3.58
N ASP A 236 -24.23 3.57 3.21
CA ASP A 236 -24.63 2.37 3.94
C ASP A 236 -23.64 2.15 5.10
N PHE A 237 -23.77 3.02 6.11
CA PHE A 237 -22.83 3.03 7.24
C PHE A 237 -22.95 1.77 8.09
N ASP A 238 -24.14 1.19 8.23
CA ASP A 238 -24.33 -0.04 9.00
C ASP A 238 -23.49 -1.18 8.38
N ARG A 239 -23.51 -1.30 7.06
CA ARG A 239 -22.69 -2.27 6.34
C ARG A 239 -21.20 -1.98 6.48
N ALA A 240 -20.80 -0.73 6.35
CA ALA A 240 -19.39 -0.33 6.48
C ALA A 240 -18.86 -0.63 7.90
N PHE A 241 -19.63 -0.28 8.95
CA PHE A 241 -19.27 -0.57 10.33
C PHE A 241 -19.29 -2.07 10.65
N ALA A 242 -20.20 -2.85 10.08
CA ALA A 242 -20.22 -4.30 10.27
C ALA A 242 -18.93 -4.95 9.71
N ILE A 243 -18.50 -4.55 8.51
CA ILE A 243 -17.26 -5.04 7.92
C ILE A 243 -16.05 -4.61 8.76
N TRP A 244 -15.95 -3.33 9.11
CA TRP A 244 -14.80 -2.83 9.88
C TRP A 244 -14.77 -3.37 11.32
N GLY A 245 -15.91 -3.60 11.91
CA GLY A 245 -16.03 -4.23 13.24
C GLY A 245 -15.37 -5.61 13.28
N ARG A 246 -15.44 -6.37 12.17
CA ARG A 246 -14.76 -7.68 12.04
C ARG A 246 -13.27 -7.55 11.70
N LEU A 247 -12.94 -6.69 10.75
CA LEU A 247 -11.55 -6.56 10.26
C LEU A 247 -10.65 -5.74 11.19
N GLY A 248 -11.19 -4.70 11.82
CA GLY A 248 -10.43 -3.73 12.59
C GLY A 248 -9.60 -4.32 13.75
N PRO A 249 -10.10 -5.28 14.54
CA PRO A 249 -9.28 -5.93 15.58
C PRO A 249 -8.02 -6.59 15.03
N LEU A 250 -8.11 -7.32 13.91
CA LEU A 250 -6.96 -7.94 13.24
C LEU A 250 -6.01 -6.89 12.68
N ALA A 251 -6.55 -5.86 12.02
CA ALA A 251 -5.76 -4.76 11.48
C ALA A 251 -4.93 -4.08 12.57
N ARG A 252 -5.57 -3.67 13.67
CA ARG A 252 -4.88 -3.03 14.80
C ARG A 252 -3.85 -3.93 15.46
N TYR A 253 -4.10 -5.23 15.52
CA TYR A 253 -3.12 -6.18 16.03
C TYR A 253 -1.92 -6.32 15.11
N CYS A 254 -2.12 -6.46 13.81
CA CYS A 254 -1.03 -6.63 12.84
C CYS A 254 -0.12 -5.39 12.79
N TRP A 255 -0.70 -4.18 12.85
CA TRP A 255 0.05 -2.92 12.81
C TRP A 255 0.38 -2.32 14.17
N ARG A 256 0.20 -3.07 15.30
CA ARG A 256 0.66 -2.61 16.61
C ARG A 256 2.17 -2.41 16.64
N ALA A 257 2.65 -1.61 17.58
CA ALA A 257 4.09 -1.45 17.80
C ALA A 257 4.77 -2.79 18.20
N PRO A 258 5.99 -3.06 17.73
CA PRO A 258 6.69 -2.27 16.73
C PRO A 258 6.10 -2.51 15.32
N ILE A 259 5.82 -1.41 14.62
CA ILE A 259 5.09 -1.45 13.35
C ILE A 259 5.82 -2.25 12.26
N ARG A 260 7.16 -2.36 12.33
CA ARG A 260 7.95 -3.14 11.37
C ARG A 260 7.53 -4.62 11.29
N ASP A 261 6.88 -5.14 12.33
CA ASP A 261 6.50 -6.56 12.42
C ASP A 261 5.13 -6.85 11.76
N TYR A 262 4.51 -5.86 11.11
CA TYR A 262 3.26 -6.10 10.41
C TYR A 262 3.41 -7.08 9.23
N ARG A 263 4.56 -7.09 8.55
CA ARG A 263 4.81 -7.99 7.42
C ARG A 263 4.75 -9.47 7.80
N PRO A 264 5.53 -9.97 8.79
CA PRO A 264 5.41 -11.37 9.22
C PRO A 264 4.00 -11.68 9.75
N ARG A 265 3.34 -10.75 10.47
CA ARG A 265 1.96 -10.95 10.95
C ARG A 265 0.98 -11.12 9.81
N MET A 266 1.06 -10.28 8.77
CA MET A 266 0.23 -10.39 7.57
C MET A 266 0.48 -11.68 6.79
N LYS A 267 1.73 -12.13 6.69
CA LYS A 267 2.04 -13.41 6.04
C LYS A 267 1.49 -14.62 6.80
N GLU A 268 1.43 -14.56 8.13
CA GLU A 268 0.72 -15.60 8.91
C GLU A 268 -0.79 -15.60 8.61
N VAL A 269 -1.44 -14.44 8.45
CA VAL A 269 -2.83 -14.37 8.01
C VAL A 269 -3.00 -15.03 6.65
N LEU A 270 -2.15 -14.69 5.67
CA LEU A 270 -2.20 -15.25 4.31
C LEU A 270 -1.96 -16.77 4.31
N LYS A 271 -1.09 -17.27 5.19
CA LYS A 271 -0.88 -18.71 5.39
C LYS A 271 -2.12 -19.39 5.97
N LEU A 272 -2.77 -18.78 6.95
CA LEU A 272 -4.02 -19.31 7.53
C LEU A 272 -5.18 -19.30 6.52
N GLN A 273 -5.19 -18.36 5.57
CA GLN A 273 -6.14 -18.33 4.46
C GLN A 273 -5.82 -19.39 3.38
N GLY A 274 -4.67 -20.05 3.44
CA GLY A 274 -4.21 -20.99 2.42
C GLY A 274 -3.70 -20.33 1.14
N LEU A 275 -3.56 -19.01 1.13
CA LEU A 275 -3.04 -18.24 0.00
C LEU A 275 -1.52 -18.33 -0.11
N PHE A 276 -0.83 -18.47 1.04
CA PHE A 276 0.62 -18.67 1.10
C PHE A 276 0.95 -20.02 1.75
N PRO A 277 1.88 -20.80 1.18
CA PRO A 277 2.37 -22.01 1.85
C PRO A 277 3.27 -21.69 3.05
N HIS A 278 3.96 -20.56 3.02
CA HIS A 278 4.93 -20.14 4.02
C HIS A 278 4.72 -18.67 4.43
N ALA A 279 4.95 -18.36 5.72
CA ALA A 279 4.97 -16.98 6.24
C ALA A 279 6.40 -16.42 6.29
N THR A 280 7.29 -16.89 5.42
CA THR A 280 8.69 -16.51 5.36
C THR A 280 8.86 -15.03 5.04
N VAL A 281 9.68 -14.33 5.82
CA VAL A 281 10.14 -12.96 5.56
C VAL A 281 11.66 -12.95 5.38
N ARG A 282 12.16 -12.03 4.56
CA ARG A 282 13.60 -11.94 4.28
C ARG A 282 14.35 -11.31 5.47
N PRO A 283 15.47 -11.88 5.91
CA PRO A 283 16.30 -11.26 6.94
C PRO A 283 16.73 -9.82 6.58
N PRO A 284 16.91 -8.94 7.59
CA PRO A 284 16.94 -9.20 9.02
C PRO A 284 15.56 -9.26 9.70
N GLN A 285 14.46 -9.21 8.94
CA GLN A 285 13.12 -9.35 9.52
C GLN A 285 12.95 -10.75 10.11
N LEU A 286 12.37 -10.83 11.30
CA LEU A 286 12.06 -12.08 11.98
C LEU A 286 10.59 -12.46 11.78
N GLY A 287 10.30 -13.76 11.80
CA GLY A 287 8.93 -14.27 11.85
C GLY A 287 8.29 -14.01 13.22
N VAL A 288 6.99 -14.28 13.32
CA VAL A 288 6.23 -14.18 14.58
C VAL A 288 6.49 -15.41 15.47
N ASP A 289 6.39 -15.22 16.78
CA ASP A 289 6.43 -16.32 17.77
C ASP A 289 5.10 -17.08 17.85
N ASP A 290 5.07 -18.15 18.63
CA ASP A 290 3.88 -19.01 18.76
C ASP A 290 2.70 -18.30 19.44
N ALA A 291 2.97 -17.39 20.39
CA ALA A 291 1.92 -16.62 21.06
C ALA A 291 1.27 -15.60 20.07
N GLU A 292 2.09 -14.90 19.30
CA GLU A 292 1.57 -14.02 18.24
C GLU A 292 0.79 -14.80 17.17
N ARG A 293 1.30 -15.98 16.78
CA ARG A 293 0.62 -16.85 15.81
C ARG A 293 -0.75 -17.29 16.28
N ALA A 294 -0.87 -17.70 17.54
CA ALA A 294 -2.13 -18.09 18.14
C ALA A 294 -3.15 -16.93 18.17
N GLU A 295 -2.70 -15.73 18.53
CA GLU A 295 -3.57 -14.55 18.56
C GLU A 295 -3.97 -14.10 17.16
N ILE A 296 -3.06 -14.15 16.17
CA ILE A 296 -3.38 -13.87 14.76
C ILE A 296 -4.45 -14.85 14.28
N ALA A 297 -4.32 -16.14 14.58
CA ALA A 297 -5.31 -17.15 14.18
C ALA A 297 -6.70 -16.86 14.78
N ARG A 298 -6.77 -16.52 16.07
CA ARG A 298 -8.01 -16.14 16.73
C ARG A 298 -8.66 -14.90 16.09
N LEU A 299 -7.87 -13.88 15.82
CA LEU A 299 -8.35 -12.63 15.21
C LEU A 299 -8.76 -12.81 13.75
N ALA A 300 -8.01 -13.59 12.97
CA ALA A 300 -8.34 -13.90 11.57
C ALA A 300 -9.64 -14.73 11.46
N GLN A 301 -9.89 -15.62 12.41
CA GLN A 301 -11.15 -16.33 12.53
C GLN A 301 -12.31 -15.38 12.84
N GLY A 302 -12.15 -14.47 13.81
CA GLY A 302 -13.14 -13.44 14.14
C GLY A 302 -13.38 -12.45 13.00
N ALA A 303 -12.40 -12.24 12.14
CA ALA A 303 -12.52 -11.43 10.94
C ALA A 303 -13.19 -12.19 9.77
N GLU A 304 -13.53 -13.48 9.94
CA GLU A 304 -14.10 -14.36 8.89
C GLU A 304 -13.21 -14.51 7.64
N LEU A 305 -11.90 -14.34 7.81
CA LEU A 305 -10.93 -14.46 6.71
C LEU A 305 -10.47 -15.90 6.47
N ILE A 306 -10.69 -16.79 7.45
CA ILE A 306 -10.37 -18.21 7.32
C ILE A 306 -11.63 -18.94 6.89
N VAL A 307 -11.86 -19.03 5.58
CA VAL A 307 -13.01 -19.75 5.03
C VAL A 307 -12.53 -21.04 4.36
N PRO A 308 -12.94 -22.23 4.85
CA PRO A 308 -12.50 -23.52 4.29
C PRO A 308 -12.78 -23.73 2.80
N ALA A 309 -13.69 -22.95 2.22
CA ALA A 309 -14.08 -23.01 0.81
C ALA A 309 -13.14 -22.27 -0.15
N LEU A 310 -12.33 -21.31 0.33
CA LEU A 310 -11.36 -20.59 -0.52
C LEU A 310 -10.20 -21.48 -0.98
N LEU A 311 -9.89 -22.53 -0.23
CA LEU A 311 -8.86 -23.53 -0.59
C LEU A 311 -9.20 -24.34 -1.85
N ARG A 312 -10.45 -24.35 -2.32
CA ARG A 312 -10.91 -25.13 -3.49
C ARG A 312 -10.98 -24.32 -4.79
N ALA A 313 -10.98 -22.99 -4.71
CA ALA A 313 -11.14 -22.13 -5.89
C ALA A 313 -9.80 -21.69 -6.54
N VAL A 314 -8.66 -22.05 -5.93
CA VAL A 314 -7.33 -21.64 -6.39
C VAL A 314 -6.61 -22.80 -7.11
N GLY A 315 -7.22 -23.98 -7.19
CA GLY A 315 -6.63 -25.21 -7.72
C GLY A 315 -7.16 -25.68 -9.09
N ASP A 316 -8.03 -24.90 -9.76
CA ASP A 316 -8.52 -25.21 -11.13
C ASP A 316 -8.09 -24.16 -12.16
#